data_122206ae5f5d4805e06059de1749d442
#
_entry.id   122206ae5f5d4805e06059de1749d442
#
_cell.length_a   1.000
_cell.length_b   1.000
_cell.length_c   1.000
_cell.angle_alpha   90.00
_cell.angle_beta   90.00
_cell.angle_gamma   90.00
#
_symmetry.space_group_name_H-M   'P 1'
#
loop_
_entity.id
_entity.type
_entity.pdbx_description
1 polymer ?
#
loop_
_entity_poly.entity_id
_entity_poly.type
_entity_poly.pdbx_seq_one_letter_code
_entity_poly.pdbx_strand_id
1 'polypeptide(L)'
;MATTPCIITVAITGSLPRKKDNPAVPISAAEQIESTHEAFEAGATLVHIHVRRDDESPTSDPERFAAVVEGIRRHCPGMITQISTGGRSGAGKERGAMLSVRPDMASLATGSCNFPTRVYENPPDLVEWLADEMVRYGIKPEVEAFDLSMIFKASALRRDGRIKGALHVQFVMGVKNAMPVDRDVFEFYVRTLRRLEPDATWTGAGIGKDQVTLVRWSLELGGHCRTGLEDNVRMDRETLAPSNAALVRQVAHLCEEYGRRPATVDEARSLLRLPASAATAGA
;
A
#
# COMPACT_ATOMS: atom_id res chain seq x y z
N MET A 1 -26.80 -6.64 12.25
CA MET A 1 -25.57 -7.47 12.23
C MET A 1 -24.40 -6.52 12.20
N ALA A 2 -23.30 -6.81 12.93
CA ALA A 2 -22.12 -5.98 12.86
C ALA A 2 -21.51 -6.07 11.45
N THR A 3 -21.27 -4.93 10.80
CA THR A 3 -20.67 -4.89 9.47
C THR A 3 -19.17 -5.22 9.54
N THR A 4 -18.66 -6.02 8.60
CA THR A 4 -17.25 -6.44 8.58
C THR A 4 -16.33 -5.26 8.23
N PRO A 5 -15.31 -4.96 9.03
CA PRO A 5 -14.39 -3.86 8.75
C PRO A 5 -13.53 -4.13 7.51
N CYS A 6 -13.26 -3.08 6.74
CA CYS A 6 -12.37 -3.10 5.58
C CYS A 6 -11.27 -2.04 5.76
N ILE A 7 -10.01 -2.44 5.75
CA ILE A 7 -8.89 -1.50 5.71
C ILE A 7 -8.92 -0.80 4.36
N ILE A 8 -8.88 0.52 4.37
CA ILE A 8 -8.71 1.34 3.17
C ILE A 8 -7.29 1.91 3.21
N THR A 9 -6.45 1.44 2.29
CA THR A 9 -5.12 1.99 2.06
C THR A 9 -5.23 3.14 1.06
N VAL A 10 -4.71 4.31 1.42
CA VAL A 10 -4.56 5.43 0.49
C VAL A 10 -3.12 5.54 0.01
N ALA A 11 -2.89 5.41 -1.30
CA ALA A 11 -1.61 5.60 -1.97
C ALA A 11 -1.57 7.02 -2.57
N ILE A 12 -0.96 7.95 -1.84
CA ILE A 12 -1.21 9.38 -2.03
C ILE A 12 -0.48 10.00 -3.24
N THR A 13 0.74 9.52 -3.57
CA THR A 13 1.64 10.24 -4.50
C THR A 13 2.25 9.34 -5.56
N GLY A 14 2.74 8.16 -5.14
CA GLY A 14 3.49 7.25 -6.01
C GLY A 14 4.80 7.81 -6.55
N SER A 15 5.34 7.15 -7.57
CA SER A 15 6.59 7.54 -8.22
C SER A 15 6.42 8.05 -9.66
N LEU A 16 5.24 7.92 -10.25
CA LEU A 16 4.96 8.29 -11.63
C LEU A 16 4.10 9.54 -11.78
N PRO A 17 2.91 9.65 -11.15
CA PRO A 17 2.04 10.80 -11.36
C PRO A 17 2.74 12.13 -11.04
N ARG A 18 2.42 13.15 -11.80
CA ARG A 18 2.94 14.51 -11.68
C ARG A 18 1.77 15.49 -11.55
N LYS A 19 2.04 16.71 -11.10
CA LYS A 19 1.04 17.77 -11.09
C LYS A 19 0.47 18.09 -12.48
N LYS A 20 1.23 17.87 -13.55
CA LYS A 20 0.74 17.99 -14.93
C LYS A 20 -0.30 16.92 -15.32
N ASP A 21 -0.26 15.75 -14.67
CA ASP A 21 -1.20 14.66 -14.94
C ASP A 21 -2.49 14.87 -14.13
N ASN A 22 -2.36 15.36 -12.90
CA ASN A 22 -3.43 15.85 -12.05
C ASN A 22 -2.87 16.83 -11.01
N PRO A 23 -3.33 18.09 -10.96
CA PRO A 23 -2.86 19.10 -10.01
C PRO A 23 -3.01 18.70 -8.52
N ALA A 24 -3.92 17.78 -8.21
CA ALA A 24 -4.16 17.28 -6.86
C ALA A 24 -3.09 16.29 -6.35
N VAL A 25 -2.15 15.84 -7.20
CA VAL A 25 -1.05 14.96 -6.76
C VAL A 25 -0.16 15.70 -5.76
N PRO A 26 -0.08 15.22 -4.48
CA PRO A 26 0.72 15.91 -3.47
C PRO A 26 2.21 15.61 -3.65
N ILE A 27 3.05 16.63 -3.77
CA ILE A 27 4.49 16.50 -4.00
C ILE A 27 5.31 16.87 -2.77
N SER A 28 5.09 18.07 -2.21
CA SER A 28 5.78 18.52 -1.00
C SER A 28 5.34 17.77 0.26
N ALA A 29 6.16 17.80 1.30
CA ALA A 29 5.81 17.18 2.58
C ALA A 29 4.49 17.75 3.15
N ALA A 30 4.30 19.07 3.06
CA ALA A 30 3.07 19.72 3.54
C ALA A 30 1.84 19.24 2.77
N GLU A 31 1.90 19.17 1.43
CA GLU A 31 0.81 18.66 0.60
C GLU A 31 0.51 17.18 0.90
N GLN A 32 1.55 16.35 1.11
CA GLN A 32 1.37 14.94 1.44
C GLN A 32 0.71 14.74 2.81
N ILE A 33 1.10 15.52 3.82
CA ILE A 33 0.51 15.48 5.14
C ILE A 33 -0.95 15.91 5.09
N GLU A 34 -1.26 17.02 4.44
CA GLU A 34 -2.63 17.54 4.30
C GLU A 34 -3.52 16.55 3.54
N SER A 35 -3.05 16.08 2.38
CA SER A 35 -3.78 15.07 1.58
C SER A 35 -4.03 13.78 2.35
N THR A 36 -3.08 13.37 3.19
CA THR A 36 -3.24 12.20 4.06
C THR A 36 -4.27 12.46 5.15
N HIS A 37 -4.25 13.64 5.77
CA HIS A 37 -5.23 14.01 6.80
C HIS A 37 -6.66 14.04 6.24
N GLU A 38 -6.88 14.65 5.07
CA GLU A 38 -8.18 14.62 4.39
C GLU A 38 -8.64 13.18 4.07
N ALA A 39 -7.71 12.31 3.65
CA ALA A 39 -8.00 10.91 3.35
C ALA A 39 -8.31 10.11 4.63
N PHE A 40 -7.64 10.42 5.73
CA PHE A 40 -7.89 9.85 7.06
C PHE A 40 -9.30 10.18 7.54
N GLU A 41 -9.71 11.45 7.46
CA GLU A 41 -11.08 11.89 7.77
C GLU A 41 -12.14 11.26 6.83
N ALA A 42 -11.74 10.88 5.62
CA ALA A 42 -12.60 10.17 4.67
C ALA A 42 -12.70 8.65 4.94
N GLY A 43 -11.93 8.10 5.90
CA GLY A 43 -12.00 6.70 6.32
C GLY A 43 -10.79 5.83 5.93
N ALA A 44 -9.70 6.40 5.40
CA ALA A 44 -8.46 5.65 5.23
C ALA A 44 -7.76 5.41 6.58
N THR A 45 -7.25 4.21 6.81
CA THR A 45 -6.55 3.86 8.05
C THR A 45 -5.10 3.45 7.85
N LEU A 46 -4.69 3.31 6.60
CA LEU A 46 -3.32 3.05 6.19
C LEU A 46 -2.94 3.99 5.04
N VAL A 47 -1.77 4.62 5.14
CA VAL A 47 -1.21 5.45 4.06
C VAL A 47 0.03 4.82 3.47
N HIS A 48 0.10 4.72 2.13
CA HIS A 48 1.27 4.33 1.37
C HIS A 48 2.01 5.57 0.86
N ILE A 49 3.27 5.71 1.23
CA ILE A 49 4.06 6.93 1.10
C ILE A 49 5.20 6.74 0.12
N HIS A 50 5.26 7.61 -0.88
CA HIS A 50 6.44 7.95 -1.66
C HIS A 50 6.79 9.41 -1.44
N VAL A 51 8.08 9.74 -1.39
CA VAL A 51 8.50 11.13 -1.34
C VAL A 51 9.16 11.57 -2.64
N ARG A 52 9.11 12.85 -2.90
CA ARG A 52 9.57 13.47 -4.13
C ARG A 52 10.57 14.59 -3.82
N ARG A 53 11.47 14.86 -4.77
CA ARG A 53 12.24 16.10 -4.80
C ARG A 53 11.36 17.23 -5.30
N ASP A 54 11.87 18.46 -5.23
CA ASP A 54 11.13 19.66 -5.63
C ASP A 54 10.87 19.71 -7.15
N ASP A 55 11.67 18.99 -7.94
CA ASP A 55 11.47 18.76 -9.38
C ASP A 55 10.48 17.62 -9.70
N GLU A 56 9.77 17.16 -8.69
CA GLU A 56 8.85 16.03 -8.74
C GLU A 56 9.50 14.66 -8.99
N SER A 57 10.83 14.54 -9.05
CA SER A 57 11.50 13.25 -9.20
C SER A 57 11.39 12.41 -7.91
N PRO A 58 11.22 11.06 -8.00
CA PRO A 58 11.18 10.21 -6.81
C PRO A 58 12.54 10.14 -6.13
N THR A 59 12.54 9.91 -4.81
CA THR A 59 13.76 9.76 -4.01
C THR A 59 13.56 8.78 -2.86
N SER A 60 14.67 8.19 -2.38
CA SER A 60 14.72 7.36 -1.16
C SER A 60 15.30 8.12 0.05
N ASP A 61 15.30 9.45 0.00
CA ASP A 61 15.85 10.32 1.03
C ASP A 61 15.15 10.10 2.38
N PRO A 62 15.87 9.60 3.42
CA PRO A 62 15.29 9.34 4.72
C PRO A 62 14.75 10.58 5.44
N GLU A 63 15.36 11.76 5.24
CA GLU A 63 14.92 13.00 5.89
C GLU A 63 13.56 13.46 5.36
N ARG A 64 13.35 13.33 4.04
CA ARG A 64 12.05 13.62 3.42
C ARG A 64 10.97 12.64 3.89
N PHE A 65 11.29 11.35 4.01
CA PHE A 65 10.36 10.37 4.58
C PHE A 65 10.06 10.66 6.05
N ALA A 66 11.07 11.00 6.86
CA ALA A 66 10.88 11.34 8.25
C ALA A 66 9.93 12.53 8.42
N ALA A 67 10.13 13.60 7.64
CA ALA A 67 9.27 14.79 7.70
C ALA A 67 7.80 14.47 7.41
N VAL A 68 7.52 13.64 6.40
CA VAL A 68 6.15 13.22 6.06
C VAL A 68 5.57 12.31 7.14
N VAL A 69 6.31 11.29 7.57
CA VAL A 69 5.84 10.32 8.59
C VAL A 69 5.56 11.01 9.93
N GLU A 70 6.43 11.92 10.37
CA GLU A 70 6.23 12.68 11.61
C GLU A 70 5.01 13.60 11.52
N GLY A 71 4.84 14.27 10.39
CA GLY A 71 3.64 15.09 10.14
C GLY A 71 2.36 14.27 10.17
N ILE A 72 2.33 13.11 9.52
CA ILE A 72 1.18 12.21 9.54
C ILE A 72 0.90 11.71 10.96
N ARG A 73 1.91 11.28 11.71
CA ARG A 73 1.74 10.86 13.11
C ARG A 73 1.14 11.95 14.01
N ARG A 74 1.43 13.22 13.72
CA ARG A 74 0.92 14.37 14.45
C ARG A 74 -0.53 14.69 14.12
N HIS A 75 -0.90 14.62 12.83
CA HIS A 75 -2.20 15.07 12.34
C HIS A 75 -3.21 13.95 12.10
N CYS A 76 -2.76 12.69 12.01
CA CYS A 76 -3.61 11.51 11.81
C CYS A 76 -3.33 10.48 12.91
N PRO A 77 -3.85 10.69 14.14
CA PRO A 77 -3.49 9.87 15.31
C PRO A 77 -3.72 8.39 15.08
N GLY A 78 -2.66 7.60 15.20
CA GLY A 78 -2.70 6.15 15.09
C GLY A 78 -2.75 5.59 13.67
N MET A 79 -2.96 6.41 12.63
CA MET A 79 -2.95 5.97 11.24
C MET A 79 -1.70 5.14 10.94
N ILE A 80 -1.87 4.02 10.24
CA ILE A 80 -0.78 3.12 9.90
C ILE A 80 0.04 3.75 8.78
N THR A 81 1.33 3.98 9.05
CA THR A 81 2.27 4.52 8.07
C THR A 81 3.00 3.38 7.35
N GLN A 82 2.96 3.39 6.03
CA GLN A 82 3.70 2.46 5.18
C GLN A 82 4.55 3.24 4.18
N ILE A 83 5.84 2.92 4.10
CA ILE A 83 6.74 3.53 3.13
C ILE A 83 7.05 2.55 1.98
N SER A 84 7.23 3.11 0.78
CA SER A 84 7.58 2.33 -0.39
C SER A 84 9.10 2.06 -0.45
N THR A 85 9.47 0.81 -0.68
CA THR A 85 10.84 0.42 -1.08
C THR A 85 10.98 0.29 -2.59
N GLY A 86 10.15 0.97 -3.36
CA GLY A 86 10.07 0.83 -4.82
C GLY A 86 11.34 1.27 -5.56
N GLY A 87 11.69 0.52 -6.62
CA GLY A 87 12.93 0.71 -7.37
C GLY A 87 12.98 1.94 -8.31
N ARG A 88 12.00 2.85 -8.25
CA ARG A 88 12.07 4.15 -8.94
C ARG A 88 12.71 5.25 -8.09
N SER A 89 12.73 5.05 -6.79
CA SER A 89 13.29 6.01 -5.82
C SER A 89 14.77 5.80 -5.55
N GLY A 90 15.32 4.65 -5.89
CA GLY A 90 16.73 4.28 -5.70
C GLY A 90 17.04 2.92 -6.30
N ALA A 91 18.30 2.53 -6.31
CA ALA A 91 18.78 1.24 -6.82
C ALA A 91 19.34 0.36 -5.68
N GLY A 92 19.17 -0.96 -5.80
CA GLY A 92 19.74 -1.90 -4.85
C GLY A 92 19.37 -1.56 -3.39
N LYS A 93 20.37 -1.55 -2.51
CA LYS A 93 20.19 -1.31 -1.08
C LYS A 93 19.78 0.13 -0.70
N GLU A 94 19.94 1.11 -1.60
CA GLU A 94 19.42 2.47 -1.37
C GLU A 94 17.91 2.47 -1.15
N ARG A 95 17.21 1.48 -1.69
CA ARG A 95 15.76 1.28 -1.52
C ARG A 95 15.33 0.97 -0.08
N GLY A 96 16.26 0.64 0.79
CA GLY A 96 16.01 0.40 2.21
C GLY A 96 16.52 1.52 3.13
N ALA A 97 17.11 2.60 2.59
CA ALA A 97 17.70 3.67 3.40
C ALA A 97 16.69 4.30 4.36
N MET A 98 15.43 4.48 3.91
CA MET A 98 14.35 5.09 4.69
C MET A 98 13.75 4.14 5.76
N LEU A 99 14.11 2.86 5.81
CA LEU A 99 13.60 1.96 6.85
C LEU A 99 14.04 2.39 8.26
N SER A 100 15.11 3.16 8.37
CA SER A 100 15.56 3.79 9.63
C SER A 100 14.53 4.75 10.24
N VAL A 101 13.57 5.27 9.48
CA VAL A 101 12.44 6.11 9.94
C VAL A 101 11.46 5.31 10.80
N ARG A 102 11.52 3.98 10.73
CA ARG A 102 10.66 3.05 11.47
C ARG A 102 9.16 3.33 11.28
N PRO A 103 8.65 3.26 10.04
CA PRO A 103 7.21 3.23 9.81
C PRO A 103 6.60 1.95 10.39
N ASP A 104 5.28 1.88 10.48
CA ASP A 104 4.59 0.64 10.90
C ASP A 104 4.79 -0.48 9.88
N MET A 105 4.76 -0.15 8.60
CA MET A 105 4.89 -1.08 7.48
C MET A 105 5.81 -0.54 6.39
N ALA A 106 6.30 -1.44 5.54
CA ALA A 106 6.97 -1.08 4.29
C ALA A 106 6.62 -2.08 3.18
N SER A 107 6.60 -1.63 1.92
CA SER A 107 6.34 -2.54 0.81
C SER A 107 7.53 -3.45 0.53
N LEU A 108 7.26 -4.70 0.15
CA LEU A 108 8.26 -5.71 -0.20
C LEU A 108 7.80 -6.49 -1.44
N ALA A 109 8.26 -6.08 -2.64
CA ALA A 109 8.07 -6.89 -3.82
C ALA A 109 8.99 -8.12 -3.75
N THR A 110 8.41 -9.32 -3.80
CA THR A 110 9.15 -10.58 -3.56
C THR A 110 9.65 -11.25 -4.85
N GLY A 111 9.71 -10.50 -5.94
CA GLY A 111 10.25 -10.94 -7.23
C GLY A 111 10.29 -9.82 -8.25
N SER A 112 11.07 -10.01 -9.30
CA SER A 112 11.17 -9.07 -10.42
C SER A 112 10.00 -9.24 -11.39
N CYS A 113 9.56 -8.13 -12.01
CA CYS A 113 8.56 -8.15 -13.07
C CYS A 113 8.82 -7.04 -14.10
N ASN A 114 8.13 -7.12 -15.23
CA ASN A 114 8.24 -6.09 -16.26
C ASN A 114 7.26 -4.96 -15.96
N PHE A 115 7.77 -3.72 -15.94
CA PHE A 115 6.99 -2.50 -16.01
C PHE A 115 6.98 -1.96 -17.45
N PRO A 116 6.14 -0.97 -17.78
CA PRO A 116 5.98 -0.50 -19.15
C PRO A 116 7.27 -0.13 -19.89
N THR A 117 8.26 0.42 -19.17
CA THR A 117 9.50 0.98 -19.74
C THR A 117 10.78 0.42 -19.14
N ARG A 118 10.68 -0.49 -18.17
CA ARG A 118 11.85 -1.06 -17.47
C ARG A 118 11.49 -2.34 -16.74
N VAL A 119 12.48 -3.14 -16.43
CA VAL A 119 12.32 -4.21 -15.43
C VAL A 119 12.23 -3.57 -14.04
N TYR A 120 11.28 -4.02 -13.23
CA TYR A 120 11.26 -3.78 -11.81
C TYR A 120 12.08 -4.86 -11.13
N GLU A 121 13.34 -4.56 -10.90
CA GLU A 121 14.32 -5.52 -10.41
C GLU A 121 14.15 -5.75 -8.90
N ASN A 122 13.91 -7.01 -8.53
CA ASN A 122 13.88 -7.49 -7.16
C ASN A 122 14.61 -8.85 -7.12
N PRO A 123 15.94 -8.86 -7.28
CA PRO A 123 16.71 -10.07 -7.20
C PRO A 123 16.65 -10.69 -5.80
N PRO A 124 16.80 -12.01 -5.65
CA PRO A 124 16.58 -12.72 -4.39
C PRO A 124 17.36 -12.18 -3.21
N ASP A 125 18.62 -11.83 -3.42
CA ASP A 125 19.51 -11.27 -2.39
C ASP A 125 19.04 -9.89 -1.87
N LEU A 126 18.52 -9.05 -2.75
CA LEU A 126 17.95 -7.76 -2.36
C LEU A 126 16.63 -7.94 -1.59
N VAL A 127 15.76 -8.84 -2.05
CA VAL A 127 14.50 -9.16 -1.37
C VAL A 127 14.77 -9.66 0.05
N GLU A 128 15.73 -10.57 0.20
CA GLU A 128 16.12 -11.13 1.49
C GLU A 128 16.74 -10.06 2.41
N TRP A 129 17.60 -9.21 1.87
CA TRP A 129 18.19 -8.11 2.62
C TRP A 129 17.14 -7.09 3.10
N LEU A 130 16.19 -6.70 2.23
CA LEU A 130 15.09 -5.79 2.61
C LEU A 130 14.21 -6.42 3.71
N ALA A 131 13.89 -7.71 3.60
CA ALA A 131 13.12 -8.42 4.61
C ALA A 131 13.85 -8.45 5.97
N ASP A 132 15.16 -8.73 5.97
CA ASP A 132 15.98 -8.74 7.17
C ASP A 132 16.08 -7.34 7.82
N GLU A 133 16.23 -6.27 7.02
CA GLU A 133 16.21 -4.90 7.53
C GLU A 133 14.84 -4.52 8.11
N MET A 134 13.74 -4.95 7.50
CA MET A 134 12.39 -4.75 8.08
C MET A 134 12.27 -5.45 9.44
N VAL A 135 12.77 -6.68 9.58
CA VAL A 135 12.82 -7.36 10.88
C VAL A 135 13.68 -6.59 11.88
N ARG A 136 14.84 -6.11 11.46
CA ARG A 136 15.78 -5.33 12.31
C ARG A 136 15.14 -4.07 12.87
N TYR A 137 14.33 -3.38 12.08
CA TYR A 137 13.66 -2.14 12.50
C TYR A 137 12.26 -2.36 13.10
N GLY A 138 11.78 -3.61 13.18
CA GLY A 138 10.46 -3.95 13.71
C GLY A 138 9.31 -3.52 12.78
N ILE A 139 9.55 -3.48 11.46
CA ILE A 139 8.62 -3.06 10.43
C ILE A 139 7.91 -4.29 9.86
N LYS A 140 6.59 -4.21 9.72
CA LYS A 140 5.82 -5.27 9.05
C LYS A 140 5.88 -5.10 7.52
N PRO A 141 6.30 -6.12 6.76
CA PRO A 141 6.20 -6.08 5.31
C PRO A 141 4.76 -6.11 4.82
N GLU A 142 4.41 -5.28 3.84
CA GLU A 142 3.34 -5.59 2.89
C GLU A 142 3.98 -6.21 1.64
N VAL A 143 3.65 -7.45 1.37
CA VAL A 143 4.16 -8.16 0.20
C VAL A 143 3.43 -7.67 -1.04
N GLU A 144 4.14 -7.00 -1.96
CA GLU A 144 3.59 -6.63 -3.26
C GLU A 144 3.75 -7.80 -4.23
N ALA A 145 2.65 -8.44 -4.59
CA ALA A 145 2.61 -9.56 -5.53
C ALA A 145 2.11 -9.09 -6.90
N PHE A 146 3.02 -8.92 -7.84
CA PHE A 146 2.75 -8.64 -9.27
C PHE A 146 2.62 -9.93 -10.08
N ASP A 147 2.94 -11.07 -9.49
CA ASP A 147 2.92 -12.38 -10.11
C ASP A 147 2.63 -13.46 -9.05
N LEU A 148 2.08 -14.59 -9.48
CA LEU A 148 1.73 -15.70 -8.59
C LEU A 148 2.93 -16.26 -7.84
N SER A 149 4.09 -16.35 -8.48
CA SER A 149 5.33 -16.85 -7.87
C SER A 149 5.75 -16.06 -6.64
N MET A 150 5.40 -14.76 -6.58
CA MET A 150 5.72 -13.88 -5.47
C MET A 150 4.98 -14.26 -4.17
N ILE A 151 3.79 -14.85 -4.29
CA ILE A 151 3.04 -15.37 -3.13
C ILE A 151 3.79 -16.57 -2.51
N PHE A 152 4.32 -17.47 -3.36
CA PHE A 152 5.11 -18.63 -2.92
C PHE A 152 6.43 -18.17 -2.28
N LYS A 153 7.12 -17.18 -2.87
CA LYS A 153 8.36 -16.62 -2.31
C LYS A 153 8.10 -15.96 -0.95
N ALA A 154 7.01 -15.21 -0.80
CA ALA A 154 6.62 -14.61 0.47
C ALA A 154 6.37 -15.67 1.55
N SER A 155 5.66 -16.75 1.22
CA SER A 155 5.44 -17.87 2.14
C SER A 155 6.77 -18.56 2.52
N ALA A 156 7.72 -18.71 1.58
CA ALA A 156 9.05 -19.22 1.88
C ALA A 156 9.81 -18.29 2.84
N LEU A 157 9.84 -16.99 2.57
CA LEU A 157 10.49 -16.00 3.46
C LEU A 157 9.91 -16.02 4.87
N ARG A 158 8.59 -16.24 5.02
CA ARG A 158 7.94 -16.40 6.33
C ARG A 158 8.43 -17.68 7.02
N ARG A 159 8.45 -18.83 6.33
CA ARG A 159 8.95 -20.10 6.89
C ARG A 159 10.40 -20.00 7.32
N ASP A 160 11.22 -19.30 6.55
CA ASP A 160 12.65 -19.07 6.85
C ASP A 160 12.86 -18.03 7.96
N GLY A 161 11.79 -17.44 8.49
CA GLY A 161 11.82 -16.48 9.58
C GLY A 161 12.27 -15.06 9.18
N ARG A 162 12.38 -14.76 7.88
CA ARG A 162 12.70 -13.44 7.33
C ARG A 162 11.49 -12.50 7.27
N ILE A 163 10.28 -13.04 7.34
CA ILE A 163 9.05 -12.28 7.59
C ILE A 163 8.44 -12.79 8.87
N LYS A 164 8.18 -11.91 9.83
CA LYS A 164 7.60 -12.25 11.13
C LYS A 164 6.09 -12.11 11.14
N GLY A 165 5.41 -13.03 11.81
CA GLY A 165 3.96 -13.02 11.99
C GLY A 165 3.17 -13.39 10.73
N ALA A 166 1.89 -13.05 10.70
CA ALA A 166 1.02 -13.29 9.55
C ALA A 166 1.36 -12.38 8.38
N LEU A 167 1.30 -12.90 7.16
CA LEU A 167 1.51 -12.11 5.96
C LEU A 167 0.36 -11.10 5.76
N HIS A 168 0.72 -9.96 5.19
CA HIS A 168 -0.21 -9.07 4.49
C HIS A 168 0.26 -8.95 3.04
N VAL A 169 -0.61 -9.31 2.09
CA VAL A 169 -0.25 -9.40 0.68
C VAL A 169 -1.11 -8.46 -0.15
N GLN A 170 -0.48 -7.62 -0.95
CA GLN A 170 -1.15 -6.80 -1.93
C GLN A 170 -1.05 -7.45 -3.32
N PHE A 171 -2.19 -7.76 -3.91
CA PHE A 171 -2.28 -8.25 -5.29
C PHE A 171 -2.34 -7.05 -6.25
N VAL A 172 -1.25 -6.79 -6.97
CA VAL A 172 -1.16 -5.66 -7.91
C VAL A 172 -1.45 -6.14 -9.32
N MET A 173 -2.51 -5.62 -9.93
CA MET A 173 -2.95 -5.98 -11.27
C MET A 173 -3.15 -4.75 -12.16
N GLY A 174 -3.03 -4.93 -13.47
CA GLY A 174 -3.25 -3.86 -14.44
C GLY A 174 -1.99 -3.05 -14.80
N VAL A 175 -0.83 -3.40 -14.25
CA VAL A 175 0.44 -2.84 -14.72
C VAL A 175 0.75 -3.43 -16.09
N LYS A 176 0.96 -2.56 -17.10
CA LYS A 176 1.31 -3.00 -18.45
C LYS A 176 2.59 -3.86 -18.43
N ASN A 177 2.56 -5.00 -19.11
CA ASN A 177 3.60 -6.03 -19.18
C ASN A 177 3.79 -6.86 -17.89
N ALA A 178 2.95 -6.67 -16.86
CA ALA A 178 2.81 -7.55 -15.71
C ALA A 178 1.43 -8.24 -15.75
N MET A 179 0.89 -8.66 -14.61
CA MET A 179 -0.40 -9.37 -14.55
C MET A 179 -1.56 -8.47 -14.97
N PRO A 180 -2.34 -8.84 -15.99
CA PRO A 180 -3.53 -8.12 -16.39
C PRO A 180 -4.64 -8.25 -15.34
N VAL A 181 -5.65 -7.37 -15.42
CA VAL A 181 -6.86 -7.50 -14.61
C VAL A 181 -7.74 -8.60 -15.20
N ASP A 182 -7.72 -9.74 -14.53
CA ASP A 182 -8.46 -10.94 -14.88
C ASP A 182 -9.08 -11.54 -13.62
N ARG A 183 -10.39 -11.78 -13.63
CA ARG A 183 -11.15 -12.23 -12.45
C ARG A 183 -10.70 -13.62 -11.99
N ASP A 184 -10.54 -14.56 -12.89
CA ASP A 184 -10.18 -15.95 -12.57
C ASP A 184 -8.78 -16.00 -11.95
N VAL A 185 -7.84 -15.21 -12.49
CA VAL A 185 -6.48 -15.07 -11.94
C VAL A 185 -6.52 -14.44 -10.55
N PHE A 186 -7.31 -13.39 -10.34
CA PHE A 186 -7.44 -12.75 -9.03
C PHE A 186 -7.98 -13.73 -7.97
N GLU A 187 -9.04 -14.44 -8.30
CA GLU A 187 -9.57 -15.49 -7.42
C GLU A 187 -8.57 -16.62 -7.17
N PHE A 188 -7.79 -16.98 -8.18
CA PHE A 188 -6.72 -17.97 -8.02
C PHE A 188 -5.64 -17.49 -7.05
N TYR A 189 -5.27 -16.21 -7.09
CA TYR A 189 -4.33 -15.61 -6.12
C TYR A 189 -4.90 -15.70 -4.71
N VAL A 190 -6.15 -15.31 -4.50
CA VAL A 190 -6.83 -15.38 -3.21
C VAL A 190 -6.87 -16.82 -2.69
N ARG A 191 -7.28 -17.78 -3.52
CA ARG A 191 -7.30 -19.21 -3.14
C ARG A 191 -5.91 -19.73 -2.80
N THR A 192 -4.89 -19.34 -3.59
CA THR A 192 -3.51 -19.75 -3.36
C THR A 192 -2.98 -19.20 -2.04
N LEU A 193 -3.19 -17.92 -1.77
CA LEU A 193 -2.77 -17.31 -0.51
C LEU A 193 -3.45 -17.99 0.69
N ARG A 194 -4.76 -18.16 0.65
CA ARG A 194 -5.52 -18.83 1.72
C ARG A 194 -5.04 -20.27 1.99
N ARG A 195 -4.64 -20.99 0.96
CA ARG A 195 -4.10 -22.36 1.10
C ARG A 195 -2.71 -22.37 1.71
N LEU A 196 -1.83 -21.43 1.32
CA LEU A 196 -0.45 -21.37 1.81
C LEU A 196 -0.36 -20.73 3.21
N GLU A 197 -1.15 -19.70 3.45
CA GLU A 197 -1.10 -18.80 4.58
C GLU A 197 -2.53 -18.48 5.06
N PRO A 198 -3.20 -19.42 5.77
CA PRO A 198 -4.61 -19.27 6.16
C PRO A 198 -4.92 -18.05 7.04
N ASP A 199 -3.92 -17.55 7.75
CA ASP A 199 -4.00 -16.40 8.65
C ASP A 199 -3.57 -15.06 8.00
N ALA A 200 -3.26 -15.08 6.70
CA ALA A 200 -2.88 -13.88 5.97
C ALA A 200 -4.09 -12.98 5.71
N THR A 201 -3.84 -11.68 5.74
CA THR A 201 -4.73 -10.66 5.19
C THR A 201 -4.24 -10.23 3.81
N TRP A 202 -5.11 -9.62 3.01
CA TRP A 202 -4.73 -9.19 1.67
C TRP A 202 -5.54 -8.00 1.17
N THR A 203 -4.95 -7.27 0.24
CA THR A 203 -5.51 -6.08 -0.43
C THR A 203 -5.43 -6.27 -1.95
N GLY A 204 -6.45 -5.86 -2.68
CA GLY A 204 -6.39 -5.74 -4.13
C GLY A 204 -6.03 -4.32 -4.54
N ALA A 205 -5.07 -4.18 -5.46
CA ALA A 205 -4.62 -2.91 -6.02
C ALA A 205 -4.71 -2.94 -7.55
N GLY A 206 -5.63 -2.18 -8.11
CA GLY A 206 -5.82 -2.02 -9.56
C GLY A 206 -5.20 -0.72 -10.06
N ILE A 207 -4.45 -0.79 -11.16
CA ILE A 207 -3.76 0.36 -11.72
C ILE A 207 -4.59 1.04 -12.80
N GLY A 208 -4.66 2.37 -12.75
CA GLY A 208 -5.40 3.21 -13.71
C GLY A 208 -6.92 2.94 -13.64
N LYS A 209 -7.54 2.76 -14.79
CA LYS A 209 -8.99 2.55 -14.94
C LYS A 209 -9.53 1.34 -14.16
N ASP A 210 -8.67 0.41 -13.80
CA ASP A 210 -9.04 -0.86 -13.18
C ASP A 210 -9.06 -0.77 -11.63
N GLN A 211 -8.73 0.39 -11.04
CA GLN A 211 -8.71 0.59 -9.59
C GLN A 211 -10.04 0.20 -8.93
N VAL A 212 -11.16 0.73 -9.41
CA VAL A 212 -12.49 0.45 -8.84
C VAL A 212 -12.91 -1.01 -9.05
N THR A 213 -12.50 -1.62 -10.16
CA THR A 213 -12.76 -3.06 -10.42
C THR A 213 -12.12 -3.93 -9.34
N LEU A 214 -10.84 -3.69 -9.02
CA LEU A 214 -10.13 -4.44 -7.98
C LEU A 214 -10.69 -4.17 -6.58
N VAL A 215 -11.14 -2.94 -6.30
CA VAL A 215 -11.83 -2.60 -5.05
C VAL A 215 -13.09 -3.45 -4.90
N ARG A 216 -13.96 -3.50 -5.91
CA ARG A 216 -15.19 -4.32 -5.88
C ARG A 216 -14.90 -5.81 -5.66
N TRP A 217 -13.95 -6.37 -6.40
CA TRP A 217 -13.56 -7.77 -6.24
C TRP A 217 -12.97 -8.06 -4.85
N SER A 218 -12.21 -7.11 -4.30
CA SER A 218 -11.65 -7.24 -2.95
C SER A 218 -12.74 -7.26 -1.89
N LEU A 219 -13.72 -6.35 -1.99
CA LEU A 219 -14.86 -6.28 -1.08
C LEU A 219 -15.69 -7.56 -1.12
N GLU A 220 -16.00 -8.05 -2.30
CA GLU A 220 -16.77 -9.27 -2.55
C GLU A 220 -16.08 -10.51 -1.96
N LEU A 221 -14.77 -10.65 -2.15
CA LEU A 221 -14.02 -11.82 -1.70
C LEU A 221 -13.48 -11.70 -0.27
N GLY A 222 -13.81 -10.61 0.46
CA GLY A 222 -13.46 -10.43 1.87
C GLY A 222 -12.05 -9.90 2.12
N GLY A 223 -11.40 -9.32 1.10
CA GLY A 223 -10.12 -8.64 1.22
C GLY A 223 -10.25 -7.19 1.67
N HIS A 224 -9.17 -6.45 1.64
CA HIS A 224 -9.06 -5.03 1.91
C HIS A 224 -8.87 -4.25 0.60
N CYS A 225 -8.93 -2.91 0.66
CA CYS A 225 -8.95 -2.06 -0.52
C CYS A 225 -7.76 -1.09 -0.53
N ARG A 226 -7.23 -0.82 -1.74
CA ARG A 226 -6.29 0.26 -1.99
C ARG A 226 -6.84 1.20 -3.06
N THR A 227 -6.66 2.49 -2.83
CA THR A 227 -7.02 3.57 -3.76
C THR A 227 -6.03 4.73 -3.62
N GLY A 228 -6.12 5.73 -4.47
CA GLY A 228 -5.30 6.94 -4.39
C GLY A 228 -4.72 7.37 -5.72
N LEU A 229 -4.20 8.60 -5.73
CA LEU A 229 -3.65 9.27 -6.92
C LEU A 229 -2.38 8.61 -7.46
N GLU A 230 -1.71 7.78 -6.66
CA GLU A 230 -0.59 6.97 -7.13
C GLU A 230 -1.01 6.00 -8.22
N ASP A 231 -2.14 5.33 -8.01
CA ASP A 231 -2.60 4.23 -8.85
C ASP A 231 -3.53 4.72 -9.95
N ASN A 232 -4.35 5.76 -9.68
CA ASN A 232 -5.26 6.36 -10.65
C ASN A 232 -5.50 7.83 -10.35
N VAL A 233 -5.26 8.68 -11.33
CA VAL A 233 -5.46 10.14 -11.22
C VAL A 233 -6.89 10.59 -11.58
N ARG A 234 -7.83 9.66 -11.80
CA ARG A 234 -9.18 9.93 -12.27
C ARG A 234 -10.25 9.29 -11.38
N MET A 235 -11.43 9.94 -11.32
CA MET A 235 -12.64 9.35 -10.76
C MET A 235 -13.31 8.42 -11.77
N ASP A 236 -13.34 8.85 -13.04
CA ASP A 236 -13.92 8.14 -14.18
C ASP A 236 -13.12 8.46 -15.46
N ARG A 237 -13.66 8.08 -16.63
CA ARG A 237 -12.96 8.28 -17.91
C ARG A 237 -12.72 9.75 -18.27
N GLU A 238 -13.59 10.65 -17.81
CA GLU A 238 -13.60 12.06 -18.22
C GLU A 238 -13.10 12.99 -17.12
N THR A 239 -13.32 12.63 -15.85
CA THR A 239 -13.12 13.50 -14.70
C THR A 239 -11.81 13.15 -13.95
N LEU A 240 -10.96 14.12 -13.73
CA LEU A 240 -9.82 13.98 -12.81
C LEU A 240 -10.32 13.83 -11.37
N ALA A 241 -9.62 13.00 -10.58
CA ALA A 241 -9.90 12.91 -9.15
C ALA A 241 -9.53 14.24 -8.47
N PRO A 242 -10.46 14.86 -7.73
CA PRO A 242 -10.19 16.16 -7.10
C PRO A 242 -9.22 16.05 -5.92
N SER A 243 -9.12 14.88 -5.28
CA SER A 243 -8.20 14.61 -4.18
C SER A 243 -8.10 13.11 -3.86
N ASN A 244 -7.10 12.71 -3.06
CA ASN A 244 -7.05 11.37 -2.47
C ASN A 244 -8.27 11.09 -1.58
N ALA A 245 -8.75 12.07 -0.82
CA ALA A 245 -9.94 11.93 0.01
C ALA A 245 -11.20 11.61 -0.81
N ALA A 246 -11.34 12.16 -2.01
CA ALA A 246 -12.48 11.83 -2.88
C ALA A 246 -12.46 10.36 -3.32
N LEU A 247 -11.28 9.83 -3.67
CA LEU A 247 -11.10 8.43 -4.01
C LEU A 247 -11.37 7.51 -2.80
N VAL A 248 -10.94 7.91 -1.59
CA VAL A 248 -11.24 7.19 -0.34
C VAL A 248 -12.73 7.17 -0.06
N ARG A 249 -13.44 8.32 -0.17
CA ARG A 249 -14.90 8.38 -0.01
C ARG A 249 -15.63 7.47 -0.98
N GLN A 250 -15.16 7.37 -2.23
CA GLN A 250 -15.73 6.43 -3.20
C GLN A 250 -15.59 4.98 -2.70
N VAL A 251 -14.43 4.58 -2.18
CA VAL A 251 -14.23 3.23 -1.63
C VAL A 251 -15.05 3.01 -0.36
N ALA A 252 -15.15 4.01 0.53
CA ALA A 252 -15.96 3.92 1.74
C ALA A 252 -17.43 3.67 1.41
N HIS A 253 -17.97 4.37 0.40
CA HIS A 253 -19.34 4.14 -0.09
C HIS A 253 -19.48 2.74 -0.71
N LEU A 254 -18.50 2.28 -1.50
CA LEU A 254 -18.53 0.92 -2.03
C LEU A 254 -18.52 -0.14 -0.93
N CYS A 255 -17.86 0.08 0.21
CA CYS A 255 -17.93 -0.84 1.34
C CYS A 255 -19.38 -1.11 1.76
N GLU A 256 -20.23 -0.10 1.80
CA GLU A 256 -21.64 -0.22 2.18
C GLU A 256 -22.43 -1.10 1.21
N GLU A 257 -22.17 -0.99 -0.11
CA GLU A 257 -22.80 -1.83 -1.14
C GLU A 257 -22.54 -3.33 -0.91
N TYR A 258 -21.41 -3.67 -0.29
CA TYR A 258 -21.01 -5.05 0.02
C TYR A 258 -21.25 -5.43 1.50
N GLY A 259 -22.05 -4.66 2.24
CA GLY A 259 -22.35 -4.92 3.65
C GLY A 259 -21.12 -4.78 4.57
N ARG A 260 -20.15 -3.98 4.17
CA ARG A 260 -18.93 -3.69 4.92
C ARG A 260 -18.87 -2.21 5.32
N ARG A 261 -17.84 -1.82 6.03
CA ARG A 261 -17.53 -0.45 6.38
C ARG A 261 -16.02 -0.21 6.45
N PRO A 262 -15.55 1.03 6.35
CA PRO A 262 -14.16 1.34 6.71
C PRO A 262 -13.83 0.83 8.12
N ALA A 263 -12.64 0.25 8.28
CA ALA A 263 -12.11 -0.13 9.58
C ALA A 263 -11.75 1.12 10.38
N THR A 264 -11.90 1.07 11.69
CA THR A 264 -11.23 2.04 12.56
C THR A 264 -9.71 1.78 12.58
N VAL A 265 -8.93 2.74 13.06
CA VAL A 265 -7.47 2.57 13.20
C VAL A 265 -7.14 1.35 14.06
N ASP A 266 -7.82 1.18 15.20
CA ASP A 266 -7.55 0.07 16.11
C ASP A 266 -7.94 -1.27 15.49
N GLU A 267 -9.04 -1.34 14.75
CA GLU A 267 -9.41 -2.53 13.99
C GLU A 267 -8.38 -2.86 12.90
N ALA A 268 -7.92 -1.84 12.16
CA ALA A 268 -6.91 -2.03 11.12
C ALA A 268 -5.59 -2.54 11.71
N ARG A 269 -5.13 -1.96 12.82
CA ARG A 269 -3.92 -2.42 13.53
C ARG A 269 -4.07 -3.84 14.05
N SER A 270 -5.23 -4.17 14.62
CA SER A 270 -5.55 -5.53 15.09
C SER A 270 -5.56 -6.55 13.94
N LEU A 271 -6.23 -6.24 12.82
CA LEU A 271 -6.29 -7.09 11.64
C LEU A 271 -4.89 -7.34 11.05
N LEU A 272 -4.04 -6.33 11.04
CA LEU A 272 -2.66 -6.42 10.57
C LEU A 272 -1.69 -6.95 11.64
N ARG A 273 -2.17 -7.21 12.86
CA ARG A 273 -1.35 -7.63 14.01
C ARG A 273 -0.18 -6.67 14.28
N LEU A 274 -0.44 -5.39 14.16
CA LEU A 274 0.48 -4.31 14.53
C LEU A 274 0.31 -3.96 16.02
N PRO A 275 1.35 -3.41 16.66
CA PRO A 275 1.19 -2.86 18.01
C PRO A 275 0.07 -1.83 18.09
N ALA A 276 -0.57 -1.71 19.25
CA ALA A 276 -1.54 -0.64 19.50
C ALA A 276 -0.89 0.73 19.23
N SER A 277 -1.71 1.69 18.80
CA SER A 277 -1.24 3.05 18.61
C SER A 277 -0.78 3.65 19.95
N ALA A 278 0.33 4.39 19.96
CA ALA A 278 0.77 5.13 21.14
C ALA A 278 -0.27 6.17 21.59
N ALA A 279 -1.16 6.60 20.70
CA ALA A 279 -2.25 7.53 21.01
C ALA A 279 -3.36 6.88 21.86
N THR A 280 -3.56 5.55 21.77
CA THR A 280 -4.58 4.81 22.55
C THR A 280 -4.02 4.19 23.83
N ALA A 281 -2.71 4.20 24.03
CA ALA A 281 -2.07 3.68 25.25
C ALA A 281 -2.09 4.64 26.44
N GLY A 282 -2.65 5.83 26.29
CA GLY A 282 -2.70 6.91 27.30
C GLY A 282 -4.12 7.36 27.69
N ALA A 283 -5.18 6.64 27.30
CA ALA A 283 -6.57 6.98 27.64
C ALA A 283 -7.12 6.02 28.72
#